data_2a733b29c693383a948c895a1f8332e2
#
_entry.id   2a733b29c693383a948c895a1f8332e2
#
_cell.length_a   1.000
_cell.length_b   1.000
_cell.length_c   1.000
_cell.angle_alpha   90.00
_cell.angle_beta   90.00
_cell.angle_gamma   90.00
#
_symmetry.space_group_name_H-M   'P 1'
#
loop_
_entity.id
_entity.type
_entity.pdbx_description
1 polymer ?
#
loop_
_entity_poly.entity_id
_entity_poly.type
_entity_poly.pdbx_seq_one_letter_code
_entity_poly.pdbx_strand_id
1 'polypeptide(L)'
;MADVLDHIPSFGDLRVEDSQGAAFEAARSELAGTLDIPLEEIELGAVVRLDRGFPMIATRSGVLLRAEHAVDFAKGKPGKRGKRSKRAADAEVASSAGVDGMLPSVGDVVAVRVTSGHDMGVILRVLPRRTSFERWRGKNRGERQVLAANVDVIFIVQPLGAERDTLPLVRDRVARSLVLARDCGADPVVVLTKGDRCEPAEVADVCGALRRLAGTGVRVIATSSL
;
A
#
# COMPACT_ATOMS: atom_id res chain seq x y z
N MET A 1 -17.82 18.29 11.77
CA MET A 1 -16.48 17.71 11.52
C MET A 1 -16.70 16.57 10.56
N ALA A 2 -16.35 16.74 9.28
CA ALA A 2 -16.41 15.62 8.34
C ALA A 2 -15.47 14.53 8.87
N ASP A 3 -15.96 13.30 8.95
CA ASP A 3 -15.17 12.17 9.42
C ASP A 3 -14.04 11.93 8.40
N VAL A 4 -12.80 12.09 8.83
CA VAL A 4 -11.61 11.86 7.99
C VAL A 4 -11.60 10.41 7.46
N LEU A 5 -12.36 9.51 8.09
CA LEU A 5 -12.51 8.12 7.70
C LEU A 5 -13.43 7.92 6.48
N ASP A 6 -14.24 8.92 6.11
CA ASP A 6 -15.15 8.86 4.96
C ASP A 6 -14.49 9.32 3.65
N HIS A 7 -13.29 9.90 3.72
CA HIS A 7 -12.57 10.34 2.52
C HIS A 7 -11.78 9.18 1.90
N ILE A 8 -12.44 8.43 1.03
CA ILE A 8 -11.78 7.41 0.21
C ILE A 8 -11.25 8.11 -1.05
N PRO A 9 -9.94 8.03 -1.34
CA PRO A 9 -9.39 8.66 -2.53
C PRO A 9 -10.00 8.06 -3.80
N SER A 10 -10.26 8.90 -4.78
CA SER A 10 -10.60 8.48 -6.13
C SER A 10 -9.34 8.00 -6.86
N PHE A 11 -9.51 7.32 -7.99
CA PHE A 11 -8.36 6.90 -8.81
C PHE A 11 -7.54 8.10 -9.30
N GLY A 12 -8.19 9.24 -9.59
CA GLY A 12 -7.54 10.47 -10.03
C GLY A 12 -6.64 11.15 -8.98
N ASP A 13 -6.84 10.83 -7.70
CA ASP A 13 -6.01 11.33 -6.60
C ASP A 13 -4.70 10.52 -6.43
N LEU A 14 -4.56 9.41 -7.17
CA LEU A 14 -3.45 8.48 -7.04
C LEU A 14 -2.43 8.69 -8.16
N ARG A 15 -1.16 8.54 -7.80
CA ARG A 15 -0.09 8.59 -8.80
C ARG A 15 0.11 7.20 -9.40
N VAL A 16 -0.20 7.07 -10.68
CA VAL A 16 0.10 5.88 -11.50
C VAL A 16 1.16 6.26 -12.52
N GLU A 17 2.25 5.51 -12.55
CA GLU A 17 3.37 5.74 -13.48
C GLU A 17 3.03 5.22 -14.88
N ASP A 18 3.64 5.79 -15.90
CA ASP A 18 3.47 5.34 -17.29
C ASP A 18 3.86 3.87 -17.49
N SER A 19 4.89 3.40 -16.75
CA SER A 19 5.32 2.00 -16.72
C SER A 19 4.23 1.06 -16.20
N GLN A 20 3.47 1.49 -15.20
CA GLN A 20 2.34 0.72 -14.66
C GLN A 20 1.16 0.74 -15.64
N GLY A 21 0.93 1.86 -16.32
CA GLY A 21 -0.03 1.94 -17.42
C GLY A 21 0.29 0.97 -18.56
N ALA A 22 1.54 0.94 -19.00
CA ALA A 22 2.01 0.01 -20.02
C ALA A 22 1.91 -1.46 -19.57
N ALA A 23 2.28 -1.75 -18.32
CA ALA A 23 2.13 -3.08 -17.74
C ALA A 23 0.66 -3.52 -17.66
N PHE A 24 -0.25 -2.58 -17.39
CA PHE A 24 -1.69 -2.85 -17.40
C PHE A 24 -2.17 -3.24 -18.80
N GLU A 25 -1.85 -2.48 -19.85
CA GLU A 25 -2.32 -2.78 -21.20
C GLU A 25 -1.80 -4.14 -21.70
N ALA A 26 -0.55 -4.48 -21.38
CA ALA A 26 0.01 -5.81 -21.65
C ALA A 26 -0.75 -6.91 -20.89
N ALA A 27 -0.96 -6.73 -19.58
CA ALA A 27 -1.69 -7.67 -18.74
C ALA A 27 -3.16 -7.82 -19.18
N ARG A 28 -3.82 -6.72 -19.54
CA ARG A 28 -5.20 -6.69 -20.02
C ARG A 28 -5.40 -7.55 -21.25
N SER A 29 -4.52 -7.40 -22.25
CA SER A 29 -4.57 -8.17 -23.49
C SER A 29 -4.34 -9.67 -23.24
N GLU A 30 -3.37 -10.01 -22.41
CA GLU A 30 -3.05 -11.40 -22.02
C GLU A 30 -4.21 -12.05 -21.26
N LEU A 31 -4.74 -11.35 -20.22
CA LEU A 31 -5.82 -11.86 -19.38
C LEU A 31 -7.12 -12.05 -20.15
N ALA A 32 -7.46 -11.12 -21.06
CA ALA A 32 -8.64 -11.24 -21.90
C ALA A 32 -8.58 -12.49 -22.77
N GLY A 33 -7.43 -12.75 -23.42
CA GLY A 33 -7.25 -13.94 -24.26
C GLY A 33 -7.19 -15.25 -23.46
N THR A 34 -6.60 -15.23 -22.27
CA THR A 34 -6.43 -16.45 -21.45
C THR A 34 -7.71 -16.83 -20.70
N LEU A 35 -8.48 -15.84 -20.21
CA LEU A 35 -9.66 -16.05 -19.39
C LEU A 35 -10.98 -16.00 -20.19
N ASP A 36 -10.91 -15.70 -21.48
CA ASP A 36 -12.09 -15.44 -22.32
C ASP A 36 -13.01 -14.36 -21.73
N ILE A 37 -12.39 -13.26 -21.28
CA ILE A 37 -13.07 -12.11 -20.67
C ILE A 37 -13.07 -10.95 -21.67
N PRO A 38 -14.21 -10.27 -21.87
CA PRO A 38 -14.25 -9.06 -22.69
C PRO A 38 -13.27 -8.00 -22.15
N LEU A 39 -12.53 -7.34 -23.08
CA LEU A 39 -11.56 -6.31 -22.71
C LEU A 39 -12.18 -5.16 -21.88
N GLU A 40 -13.44 -4.82 -22.19
CA GLU A 40 -14.20 -3.78 -21.49
C GLU A 40 -14.52 -4.12 -20.02
N GLU A 41 -14.49 -5.40 -19.65
CA GLU A 41 -14.67 -5.82 -18.27
C GLU A 41 -13.37 -5.75 -17.45
N ILE A 42 -12.21 -5.55 -18.09
CA ILE A 42 -10.92 -5.46 -17.39
C ILE A 42 -10.51 -4.00 -17.29
N GLU A 43 -10.55 -3.47 -16.07
CA GLU A 43 -10.22 -2.09 -15.76
C GLU A 43 -8.92 -1.96 -14.96
N LEU A 44 -8.27 -0.80 -15.13
CA LEU A 44 -7.18 -0.37 -14.26
C LEU A 44 -7.76 0.18 -12.97
N GLY A 45 -7.33 -0.35 -11.84
CA GLY A 45 -7.76 0.09 -10.53
C GLY A 45 -6.61 0.20 -9.55
N ALA A 46 -6.87 0.78 -8.39
CA ALA A 46 -5.94 0.84 -7.29
C ALA A 46 -6.61 0.44 -5.98
N VAL A 47 -5.89 -0.27 -5.14
CA VAL A 47 -6.35 -0.67 -3.80
C VAL A 47 -6.28 0.53 -2.88
N VAL A 48 -7.42 1.10 -2.52
CA VAL A 48 -7.51 2.31 -1.67
C VAL A 48 -7.77 1.98 -0.20
N ARG A 49 -8.33 0.80 0.09
CA ARG A 49 -8.59 0.34 1.46
C ARG A 49 -8.60 -1.18 1.51
N LEU A 50 -8.21 -1.75 2.65
CA LEU A 50 -8.35 -3.18 2.95
C LEU A 50 -9.42 -3.35 4.04
N ASP A 51 -10.62 -3.71 3.64
CA ASP A 51 -11.67 -4.13 4.57
C ASP A 51 -11.53 -5.64 4.82
N ARG A 52 -11.87 -6.10 5.99
CA ARG A 52 -11.76 -7.50 6.49
C ARG A 52 -11.93 -8.58 5.41
N GLY A 53 -10.89 -8.80 4.60
CA GLY A 53 -10.85 -9.81 3.55
C GLY A 53 -11.24 -9.34 2.14
N PHE A 54 -11.74 -8.11 1.98
CA PHE A 54 -12.14 -7.57 0.68
C PHE A 54 -11.47 -6.22 0.45
N PRO A 55 -10.48 -6.13 -0.47
CA PRO A 55 -9.94 -4.85 -0.87
C PRO A 55 -11.00 -3.98 -1.55
N MET A 56 -10.96 -2.69 -1.26
CA MET A 56 -11.73 -1.67 -1.96
C MET A 56 -10.86 -1.09 -3.06
N ILE A 57 -11.39 -1.07 -4.26
CA ILE A 57 -10.71 -0.65 -5.48
C ILE A 57 -11.37 0.61 -6.01
N ALA A 58 -10.57 1.64 -6.25
CA ALA A 58 -10.96 2.77 -7.09
C ALA A 58 -10.50 2.50 -8.53
N THR A 59 -11.39 2.52 -9.50
CA THR A 59 -11.08 2.26 -10.90
C THR A 59 -10.87 3.55 -11.69
N ARG A 60 -10.18 3.45 -12.83
CA ARG A 60 -9.96 4.59 -13.74
C ARG A 60 -11.28 5.17 -14.27
N SER A 61 -12.33 4.36 -14.43
CA SER A 61 -13.66 4.81 -14.84
C SER A 61 -14.41 5.57 -13.74
N GLY A 62 -13.85 5.66 -12.51
CA GLY A 62 -14.46 6.34 -11.37
C GLY A 62 -15.37 5.45 -10.52
N VAL A 63 -15.39 4.15 -10.78
CA VAL A 63 -16.15 3.20 -9.97
C VAL A 63 -15.35 2.86 -8.70
N LEU A 64 -16.04 2.87 -7.55
CA LEU A 64 -15.52 2.38 -6.28
C LEU A 64 -16.24 1.08 -5.93
N LEU A 65 -15.50 -0.03 -5.86
CA LEU A 65 -16.08 -1.35 -5.61
C LEU A 65 -15.23 -2.19 -4.68
N ARG A 66 -15.86 -3.14 -4.01
CA ARG A 66 -15.13 -4.21 -3.31
C ARG A 66 -14.69 -5.27 -4.31
N ALA A 67 -13.56 -5.91 -4.07
CA ALA A 67 -13.08 -6.96 -4.95
C ALA A 67 -12.74 -8.22 -4.16
N GLU A 68 -12.96 -9.37 -4.79
CA GLU A 68 -12.43 -10.64 -4.34
C GLU A 68 -11.03 -10.86 -4.94
N HIS A 69 -10.22 -11.67 -4.25
CA HIS A 69 -8.99 -12.19 -4.85
C HIS A 69 -9.35 -13.37 -5.73
N ALA A 70 -8.77 -13.49 -6.90
CA ALA A 70 -8.76 -14.75 -7.62
C ALA A 70 -8.20 -15.84 -6.68
N VAL A 71 -8.81 -17.00 -6.65
CA VAL A 71 -8.65 -18.05 -5.60
C VAL A 71 -7.20 -18.49 -5.35
N ASP A 72 -6.28 -18.20 -6.27
CA ASP A 72 -4.87 -18.59 -6.16
C ASP A 72 -3.99 -17.68 -5.28
N PHE A 73 -4.42 -16.48 -4.96
CA PHE A 73 -3.75 -15.68 -3.91
C PHE A 73 -3.86 -16.32 -2.51
N ALA A 74 -4.76 -17.29 -2.35
CA ALA A 74 -5.10 -17.91 -1.07
C ALA A 74 -4.36 -19.22 -0.76
N LYS A 75 -3.50 -19.76 -1.64
CA LYS A 75 -2.84 -21.07 -1.45
C LYS A 75 -1.78 -21.14 -0.35
N GLY A 76 -1.84 -20.25 0.65
CA GLY A 76 -1.12 -20.43 1.90
C GLY A 76 -1.81 -21.34 2.94
N LYS A 77 -3.05 -21.82 2.72
CA LYS A 77 -3.75 -22.75 3.66
C LYS A 77 -4.57 -23.80 2.93
N PRO A 78 -4.33 -25.11 3.17
CA PRO A 78 -5.22 -26.16 2.67
C PRO A 78 -6.56 -26.08 3.43
N GLY A 79 -7.56 -25.45 2.84
CA GLY A 79 -8.92 -25.34 3.36
C GLY A 79 -9.86 -26.27 2.63
N LYS A 80 -10.72 -26.96 3.41
CA LYS A 80 -11.67 -28.01 3.08
C LYS A 80 -12.40 -27.81 1.73
N ARG A 81 -12.41 -28.86 0.92
CA ARG A 81 -13.17 -29.00 -0.34
C ARG A 81 -14.65 -28.66 -0.14
N GLY A 82 -15.09 -27.49 -0.62
CA GLY A 82 -16.48 -27.14 -0.83
C GLY A 82 -16.83 -27.22 -2.31
N LYS A 83 -18.11 -27.42 -2.64
CA LYS A 83 -18.64 -27.63 -4.00
C LYS A 83 -18.09 -26.61 -5.02
N ARG A 84 -17.50 -27.10 -6.11
CA ARG A 84 -17.02 -26.33 -7.27
C ARG A 84 -18.17 -25.50 -7.85
N SER A 85 -18.08 -24.18 -7.76
CA SER A 85 -18.91 -23.26 -8.53
C SER A 85 -18.18 -22.90 -9.84
N LYS A 86 -18.92 -22.42 -10.85
CA LYS A 86 -18.36 -21.97 -12.14
C LYS A 86 -17.27 -20.89 -11.94
N ARG A 87 -17.37 -20.09 -10.86
CA ARG A 87 -16.37 -19.09 -10.40
C ARG A 87 -14.99 -19.69 -10.05
N ALA A 88 -14.94 -20.95 -9.61
CA ALA A 88 -13.68 -21.62 -9.30
C ALA A 88 -12.87 -22.00 -10.56
N ALA A 89 -13.53 -22.16 -11.71
CA ALA A 89 -12.87 -22.43 -12.98
C ALA A 89 -12.18 -21.16 -13.53
N ASP A 90 -12.82 -19.99 -13.43
CA ASP A 90 -12.25 -18.72 -13.86
C ASP A 90 -11.02 -18.35 -13.02
N ALA A 91 -11.06 -18.68 -11.72
CA ALA A 91 -9.94 -18.46 -10.80
C ALA A 91 -8.76 -19.44 -11.03
N GLU A 92 -9.05 -20.69 -11.45
CA GLU A 92 -8.01 -21.69 -11.74
C GLU A 92 -7.25 -21.36 -13.03
N VAL A 93 -7.91 -20.70 -13.99
CA VAL A 93 -7.31 -20.23 -15.23
C VAL A 93 -6.47 -18.95 -14.99
N ALA A 94 -6.93 -18.04 -14.11
CA ALA A 94 -6.14 -16.87 -13.71
C ALA A 94 -4.81 -17.25 -13.02
N SER A 95 -4.81 -18.38 -12.31
CA SER A 95 -3.63 -18.99 -11.66
C SER A 95 -2.56 -19.46 -12.65
N SER A 96 -2.98 -19.97 -13.80
CA SER A 96 -2.05 -20.41 -14.85
C SER A 96 -1.43 -19.24 -15.63
N ALA A 97 -2.00 -18.03 -15.53
CA ALA A 97 -1.56 -16.83 -16.22
C ALA A 97 -0.44 -16.05 -15.51
N GLY A 98 0.28 -16.67 -14.56
CA GLY A 98 1.51 -16.10 -14.02
C GLY A 98 1.32 -14.99 -12.98
N VAL A 99 0.32 -15.10 -12.14
CA VAL A 99 0.20 -14.24 -10.96
C VAL A 99 1.13 -14.80 -9.88
N ASP A 100 2.21 -14.10 -9.60
CA ASP A 100 3.20 -14.38 -8.54
C ASP A 100 2.59 -14.33 -7.14
N GLY A 101 1.60 -15.10 -6.79
CA GLY A 101 1.04 -15.29 -5.42
C GLY A 101 1.03 -14.05 -4.51
N MET A 102 1.15 -12.87 -5.09
CA MET A 102 1.35 -11.59 -4.40
C MET A 102 0.00 -11.08 -3.88
N LEU A 103 -0.15 -11.07 -2.56
CA LEU A 103 -1.34 -10.50 -1.93
C LEU A 103 -1.40 -8.99 -2.17
N PRO A 104 -2.56 -8.46 -2.62
CA PRO A 104 -2.75 -7.03 -2.76
C PRO A 104 -2.63 -6.31 -1.41
N SER A 105 -2.03 -5.13 -1.45
CA SER A 105 -1.88 -4.22 -0.31
C SER A 105 -2.41 -2.84 -0.69
N VAL A 106 -2.67 -1.99 0.30
CA VAL A 106 -3.08 -0.60 0.02
C VAL A 106 -2.02 0.09 -0.83
N GLY A 107 -2.46 0.79 -1.87
CA GLY A 107 -1.61 1.45 -2.85
C GLY A 107 -1.23 0.59 -4.06
N ASP A 108 -1.55 -0.71 -4.07
CA ASP A 108 -1.31 -1.53 -5.26
C ASP A 108 -2.19 -1.09 -6.44
N VAL A 109 -1.57 -1.02 -7.60
CA VAL A 109 -2.24 -0.87 -8.89
C VAL A 109 -2.56 -2.26 -9.42
N VAL A 110 -3.79 -2.46 -9.89
CA VAL A 110 -4.31 -3.78 -10.21
C VAL A 110 -5.08 -3.79 -11.54
N ALA A 111 -5.07 -4.93 -12.23
CA ALA A 111 -6.07 -5.25 -13.22
C ALA A 111 -7.25 -5.91 -12.52
N VAL A 112 -8.43 -5.31 -12.58
CA VAL A 112 -9.65 -5.77 -11.93
C VAL A 112 -10.74 -6.03 -12.95
N ARG A 113 -11.41 -7.16 -12.83
CA ARG A 113 -12.63 -7.43 -13.60
C ARG A 113 -13.81 -6.75 -12.93
N VAL A 114 -14.51 -5.94 -13.70
CA VAL A 114 -15.75 -5.26 -13.30
C VAL A 114 -16.87 -5.77 -14.20
N THR A 115 -17.84 -6.46 -13.62
CA THR A 115 -18.96 -7.02 -14.38
C THR A 115 -20.23 -6.22 -14.08
N SER A 116 -20.90 -5.75 -15.11
CA SER A 116 -22.17 -5.00 -14.97
C SER A 116 -23.20 -5.78 -14.16
N GLY A 117 -23.83 -5.12 -13.19
CA GLY A 117 -24.83 -5.72 -12.32
C GLY A 117 -24.28 -6.57 -11.17
N HIS A 118 -22.96 -6.54 -10.93
CA HIS A 118 -22.33 -7.15 -9.78
C HIS A 118 -21.72 -6.11 -8.85
N ASP A 119 -21.97 -6.24 -7.54
CA ASP A 119 -21.45 -5.32 -6.52
C ASP A 119 -19.97 -5.56 -6.18
N MET A 120 -19.38 -6.63 -6.71
CA MET A 120 -18.00 -7.03 -6.43
C MET A 120 -17.22 -7.27 -7.71
N GLY A 121 -15.99 -6.75 -7.74
CA GLY A 121 -15.00 -7.07 -8.76
C GLY A 121 -14.13 -8.27 -8.40
N VAL A 122 -13.29 -8.68 -9.34
CA VAL A 122 -12.27 -9.71 -9.12
C VAL A 122 -10.90 -9.14 -9.50
N ILE A 123 -9.96 -9.11 -8.56
CA ILE A 123 -8.57 -8.75 -8.86
C ILE A 123 -7.96 -9.90 -9.65
N LEU A 124 -7.62 -9.61 -10.89
CA LEU A 124 -7.01 -10.57 -11.81
C LEU A 124 -5.49 -10.57 -11.70
N ARG A 125 -4.88 -9.37 -11.51
CA ARG A 125 -3.43 -9.22 -11.39
C ARG A 125 -3.06 -7.99 -10.57
N VAL A 126 -2.03 -8.12 -9.72
CA VAL A 126 -1.32 -6.98 -9.12
C VAL A 126 -0.21 -6.57 -10.09
N LEU A 127 -0.16 -5.28 -10.43
CA LEU A 127 0.86 -4.74 -11.33
C LEU A 127 2.18 -4.49 -10.58
N PRO A 128 3.31 -4.32 -11.31
CA PRO A 128 4.59 -4.05 -10.68
C PRO A 128 4.55 -2.85 -9.74
N ARG A 129 5.10 -3.03 -8.54
CA ARG A 129 5.20 -1.99 -7.53
C ARG A 129 6.39 -1.10 -7.81
N ARG A 130 6.22 0.21 -7.67
CA ARG A 130 7.30 1.19 -7.70
C ARG A 130 8.07 1.22 -6.38
N THR A 131 7.31 1.22 -5.28
CA THR A 131 7.84 1.16 -3.91
C THR A 131 7.04 0.15 -3.10
N SER A 132 7.67 -0.41 -2.04
CA SER A 132 7.05 -1.44 -1.20
C SER A 132 7.48 -1.28 0.24
N PHE A 133 6.57 -0.86 1.10
CA PHE A 133 6.81 -0.77 2.53
C PHE A 133 6.50 -2.10 3.20
N GLU A 134 7.55 -2.78 3.66
CA GLU A 134 7.47 -4.16 4.15
C GLU A 134 7.89 -4.28 5.61
N ARG A 135 7.35 -5.27 6.30
CA ARG A 135 7.83 -5.71 7.61
C ARG A 135 8.00 -7.22 7.65
N TRP A 136 8.90 -7.70 8.48
CA TRP A 136 9.02 -9.12 8.78
C TRP A 136 7.87 -9.59 9.68
N ARG A 137 7.21 -10.66 9.29
CA ARG A 137 6.23 -11.36 10.15
C ARG A 137 6.97 -12.25 11.14
N GLY A 138 7.16 -11.77 12.39
CA GLY A 138 7.50 -12.53 13.59
C GLY A 138 8.43 -13.75 13.49
N LYS A 139 8.87 -14.22 14.62
CA LYS A 139 10.00 -15.18 14.83
C LYS A 139 9.96 -16.53 14.07
N ASN A 140 8.85 -16.95 13.47
CA ASN A 140 8.73 -18.33 12.99
C ASN A 140 8.37 -18.51 11.50
N ARG A 141 8.28 -17.47 10.67
CA ARG A 141 7.81 -17.66 9.28
C ARG A 141 8.69 -17.08 8.19
N GLY A 142 9.68 -16.26 8.49
CA GLY A 142 10.59 -15.71 7.46
C GLY A 142 9.92 -14.95 6.31
N GLU A 143 8.60 -14.69 6.43
CA GLU A 143 7.80 -14.06 5.39
C GLU A 143 7.80 -12.53 5.56
N ARG A 144 8.05 -11.83 4.49
CA ARG A 144 7.84 -10.38 4.39
C ARG A 144 6.36 -10.10 4.19
N GLN A 145 5.82 -9.15 4.93
CA GLN A 145 4.46 -8.64 4.74
C GLN A 145 4.54 -7.23 4.17
N VAL A 146 3.99 -7.03 3.00
CA VAL A 146 3.78 -5.70 2.45
C VAL A 146 2.65 -5.03 3.22
N LEU A 147 2.92 -3.85 3.74
CA LEU A 147 1.96 -3.03 4.48
C LEU A 147 1.32 -1.97 3.58
N ALA A 148 2.11 -1.41 2.67
CA ALA A 148 1.66 -0.46 1.66
C ALA A 148 2.56 -0.55 0.42
N ALA A 149 2.00 -0.28 -0.75
CA ALA A 149 2.70 -0.26 -2.03
C ALA A 149 2.57 1.13 -2.68
N ASN A 150 3.48 1.43 -3.60
CA ASN A 150 3.49 2.66 -4.39
C ASN A 150 3.46 3.94 -3.51
N VAL A 151 4.13 3.87 -2.35
CA VAL A 151 4.23 4.96 -1.38
C VAL A 151 5.21 6.00 -1.90
N ASP A 152 4.80 7.27 -1.95
CA ASP A 152 5.67 8.39 -2.35
C ASP A 152 6.45 8.95 -1.16
N VAL A 153 5.79 9.12 -0.02
CA VAL A 153 6.35 9.76 1.18
C VAL A 153 6.07 8.94 2.42
N ILE A 154 7.07 8.77 3.27
CA ILE A 154 6.94 8.17 4.60
C ILE A 154 7.15 9.22 5.67
N PHE A 155 6.11 9.51 6.46
CA PHE A 155 6.23 10.34 7.65
C PHE A 155 6.76 9.52 8.84
N ILE A 156 7.96 9.88 9.29
CA ILE A 156 8.58 9.33 10.51
C ILE A 156 8.16 10.24 11.66
N VAL A 157 7.09 9.86 12.35
CA VAL A 157 6.50 10.68 13.40
C VAL A 157 7.12 10.33 14.75
N GLN A 158 7.66 11.34 15.42
CA GLN A 158 8.24 11.23 16.75
C GLN A 158 7.69 12.31 17.68
N PRO A 159 7.01 11.96 18.77
CA PRO A 159 6.56 12.93 19.76
C PRO A 159 7.75 13.46 20.56
N LEU A 160 7.67 14.74 20.96
CA LEU A 160 8.58 15.40 21.90
C LEU A 160 7.97 15.47 23.30
N GLY A 161 8.80 15.73 24.30
CA GLY A 161 8.36 16.03 25.68
C GLY A 161 7.90 14.82 26.50
N ALA A 162 8.21 13.59 26.10
CA ALA A 162 8.04 12.43 26.96
C ALA A 162 9.27 12.30 27.88
N GLU A 163 9.07 12.13 29.19
CA GLU A 163 10.16 12.02 30.19
C GLU A 163 11.19 10.91 29.88
N ARG A 164 10.83 9.93 29.05
CA ARG A 164 11.68 8.80 28.66
C ARG A 164 12.35 8.97 27.31
N ASP A 165 12.03 10.02 26.55
CA ASP A 165 12.56 10.23 25.21
C ASP A 165 13.81 11.12 25.26
N THR A 166 14.93 10.55 25.66
CA THR A 166 16.24 11.21 25.55
C THR A 166 16.62 11.38 24.10
N LEU A 167 17.41 12.42 23.77
CA LEU A 167 17.87 12.68 22.41
C LEU A 167 18.54 11.46 21.74
N PRO A 168 19.39 10.66 22.41
CA PRO A 168 19.93 9.42 21.83
C PRO A 168 18.87 8.43 21.38
N LEU A 169 17.84 8.17 22.20
CA LEU A 169 16.75 7.24 21.84
C LEU A 169 15.91 7.73 20.66
N VAL A 170 15.63 9.03 20.61
CA VAL A 170 14.93 9.65 19.49
C VAL A 170 15.75 9.47 18.21
N ARG A 171 17.06 9.74 18.26
CA ARG A 171 17.98 9.55 17.12
C ARG A 171 18.01 8.12 16.62
N ASP A 172 18.08 7.14 17.50
CA ASP A 172 18.13 5.72 17.13
C ASP A 172 16.84 5.24 16.48
N ARG A 173 15.67 5.70 16.98
CA ARG A 173 14.37 5.40 16.37
C ARG A 173 14.25 6.00 14.98
N VAL A 174 14.59 7.28 14.84
CA VAL A 174 14.56 7.99 13.57
C VAL A 174 15.54 7.35 12.58
N ALA A 175 16.77 7.02 13.01
CA ALA A 175 17.77 6.37 12.14
C ALA A 175 17.25 5.06 11.56
N ARG A 176 16.67 4.19 12.39
CA ARG A 176 16.07 2.92 11.92
C ARG A 176 14.94 3.14 10.93
N SER A 177 14.07 4.12 11.21
CA SER A 177 12.95 4.43 10.33
C SER A 177 13.40 5.03 9.00
N LEU A 178 14.47 5.84 9.01
CA LEU A 178 15.08 6.37 7.78
C LEU A 178 15.64 5.27 6.89
N VAL A 179 16.30 4.26 7.48
CA VAL A 179 16.79 3.10 6.73
C VAL A 179 15.62 2.36 6.07
N LEU A 180 14.55 2.08 6.83
CA LEU A 180 13.37 1.39 6.30
C LEU A 180 12.68 2.19 5.19
N ALA A 181 12.57 3.51 5.33
CA ALA A 181 11.96 4.36 4.31
C ALA A 181 12.79 4.38 3.02
N ARG A 182 14.12 4.44 3.13
CA ARG A 182 15.04 4.38 1.98
C ARG A 182 15.05 3.01 1.30
N ASP A 183 15.00 1.94 2.09
CA ASP A 183 14.91 0.57 1.56
C ASP A 183 13.59 0.34 0.80
N CYS A 184 12.53 1.00 1.25
CA CYS A 184 11.23 1.03 0.56
C CYS A 184 11.27 1.78 -0.78
N GLY A 185 12.19 2.72 -0.97
CA GLY A 185 12.26 3.60 -2.14
C GLY A 185 11.37 4.85 -2.04
N ALA A 186 10.82 5.16 -0.86
CA ALA A 186 9.98 6.34 -0.63
C ALA A 186 10.78 7.49 0.01
N ASP A 187 10.31 8.72 -0.18
CA ASP A 187 10.92 9.92 0.39
C ASP A 187 10.59 10.06 1.89
N PRO A 188 11.58 10.01 2.80
CA PRO A 188 11.32 10.18 4.21
C PRO A 188 11.13 11.65 4.59
N VAL A 189 10.16 11.90 5.48
CA VAL A 189 9.98 13.18 6.17
C VAL A 189 9.90 12.93 7.67
N VAL A 190 10.77 13.54 8.45
CA VAL A 190 10.75 13.44 9.91
C VAL A 190 9.82 14.52 10.45
N VAL A 191 8.82 14.09 11.23
CA VAL A 191 7.84 14.99 11.85
C VAL A 191 7.93 14.87 13.36
N LEU A 192 8.38 15.92 14.00
CA LEU A 192 8.41 16.06 15.47
C LEU A 192 7.10 16.67 15.92
N THR A 193 6.31 15.91 16.67
CA THR A 193 5.02 16.37 17.19
C THR A 193 5.12 16.80 18.65
N LYS A 194 4.11 17.52 19.16
CA LYS A 194 4.04 18.01 20.54
C LYS A 194 5.20 18.96 20.91
N GLY A 195 5.60 19.78 19.96
CA GLY A 195 6.65 20.78 20.18
C GLY A 195 6.32 21.78 21.28
N ASP A 196 5.03 21.98 21.56
CA ASP A 196 4.50 22.77 22.70
C ASP A 196 4.91 22.26 24.08
N ARG A 197 5.38 21.02 24.19
CA ARG A 197 5.81 20.40 25.45
C ARG A 197 7.28 20.57 25.77
N CYS A 198 8.02 21.26 24.91
CA CYS A 198 9.45 21.52 25.05
C CYS A 198 9.72 23.00 24.90
N GLU A 199 10.83 23.46 25.48
CA GLU A 199 11.31 24.81 25.23
C GLU A 199 11.73 24.95 23.76
N PRO A 200 11.53 26.14 23.13
CA PRO A 200 11.86 26.36 21.74
C PRO A 200 13.33 26.04 21.38
N ALA A 201 14.24 26.27 22.30
CA ALA A 201 15.66 25.95 22.13
C ALA A 201 15.90 24.44 22.04
N GLU A 202 15.22 23.63 22.87
CA GLU A 202 15.31 22.17 22.82
C GLU A 202 14.76 21.62 21.49
N VAL A 203 13.62 22.14 21.03
CA VAL A 203 13.07 21.77 19.72
C VAL A 203 14.03 22.06 18.59
N ALA A 204 14.69 23.24 18.63
CA ALA A 204 15.68 23.64 17.65
C ALA A 204 16.91 22.71 17.66
N ASP A 205 17.40 22.34 18.85
CA ASP A 205 18.53 21.43 19.02
C ASP A 205 18.24 20.04 18.50
N VAL A 206 17.07 19.48 18.83
CA VAL A 206 16.60 18.17 18.32
C VAL A 206 16.47 18.21 16.79
N CYS A 207 15.82 19.23 16.24
CA CYS A 207 15.72 19.43 14.80
C CYS A 207 17.10 19.49 14.13
N GLY A 208 18.03 20.23 14.70
CA GLY A 208 19.41 20.34 14.21
C GLY A 208 20.16 19.01 14.22
N ALA A 209 20.04 18.26 15.32
CA ALA A 209 20.63 16.93 15.45
C ALA A 209 20.08 15.94 14.44
N LEU A 210 18.74 15.94 14.22
CA LEU A 210 18.09 15.05 13.27
C LEU A 210 18.37 15.41 11.81
N ARG A 211 18.49 16.70 11.49
CA ARG A 211 18.93 17.14 10.14
C ARG A 211 20.34 16.65 9.84
N ARG A 212 21.26 16.72 10.79
CA ARG A 212 22.62 16.16 10.63
C ARG A 212 22.61 14.64 10.46
N LEU A 213 21.75 13.93 11.21
CA LEU A 213 21.60 12.47 11.11
C LEU A 213 21.00 12.06 9.75
N ALA A 214 19.94 12.73 9.33
CA ALA A 214 19.17 12.36 8.14
C ALA A 214 19.90 12.70 6.84
N GLY A 215 20.81 13.69 6.87
CA GLY A 215 21.53 14.16 5.70
C GLY A 215 20.73 15.12 4.82
N THR A 216 21.34 15.51 3.72
CA THR A 216 20.73 16.41 2.74
C THR A 216 19.55 15.75 2.03
N GLY A 217 18.46 16.49 1.83
CA GLY A 217 17.27 16.02 1.13
C GLY A 217 16.15 15.50 2.05
N VAL A 218 16.41 15.21 3.32
CA VAL A 218 15.36 14.81 4.27
C VAL A 218 14.83 16.04 5.02
N ARG A 219 13.53 16.26 4.92
CA ARG A 219 12.86 17.32 5.67
C ARG A 219 12.65 16.92 7.13
N VAL A 220 12.99 17.83 8.05
CA VAL A 220 12.69 17.68 9.48
C VAL A 220 11.81 18.85 9.89
N ILE A 221 10.60 18.55 10.32
CA ILE A 221 9.53 19.50 10.64
C ILE A 221 9.15 19.30 12.11
N ALA A 222 9.02 20.39 12.86
CA ALA A 222 8.38 20.37 14.17
C ALA A 222 6.98 20.96 14.06
N THR A 223 6.02 20.35 14.77
CA THR A 223 4.62 20.76 14.81
C THR A 223 4.02 20.60 16.19
N SER A 224 2.95 21.36 16.44
CA SER A 224 2.08 21.27 17.60
C SER A 224 0.63 21.17 17.16
N SER A 225 -0.21 20.60 17.98
CA SER A 225 -1.66 20.52 17.77
C SER A 225 -2.43 21.65 18.49
N LEU A 226 -1.72 22.61 19.11
CA LEU A 226 -2.30 23.80 19.72
C LEU A 226 -2.45 24.93 18.72
#